data_5b6ffa92ea46542af5f087fd635a2f1d
#
_entry.id   5b6ffa92ea46542af5f087fd635a2f1d
#
_cell.length_a   1.000
_cell.length_b   1.000
_cell.length_c   1.000
_cell.angle_alpha   90.00
_cell.angle_beta   90.00
_cell.angle_gamma   90.00
#
_symmetry.space_group_name_H-M   'P 1'
#
loop_
_entity.id
_entity.type
_entity.pdbx_description
1 polymer ?
#
loop_
_entity_poly.entity_id
_entity_poly.type
_entity_poly.pdbx_seq_one_letter_code
_entity_poly.pdbx_strand_id
1 'polypeptide(L)'
;MSKRFYRRFGKRLFDLSVAVPALIVFAPLLAVTAVLVRIFLGSPVLFRQERPGRGGKLFKICKFRSMTDARDANGALLYDDLRLTSFGKFLRASSLDELPELWNVLIGQMSLVGPRPLKVRYLPMYSSEQARRHDVTPGITGWAQVNGRNAVGWDERFQLDVWYVDNQSFWLDVQILWKTFAAVFGRKGITAEGHVSMPDFEGSKQVVVIGAGGHGKVVVSTLQAAGIAVDAVYDDNAQLWGSQILGIPVRGPIADVRATPQKFSGIVGIGDARIRQKLVESLPIEWITAIHPRAFVHESAKLGAGTVVFAGAVVQPHVSVGCHVIVNTSASIDHDCQIGDYVGVGPGAHLSGTVCVEDRSLLGTGSSVIPNIRIEADVTVGAGTVVIHDVPRGCTVVGPSPRIVRHAESDELKKSA
;
A
#
# COMPACT_ATOMS: atom_id res chain seq x y z
N MET A 1 29.59 18.10 -8.23
CA MET A 1 29.21 17.62 -9.59
C MET A 1 27.68 17.72 -9.71
N SER A 2 27.16 18.38 -10.77
CA SER A 2 25.69 18.53 -10.91
C SER A 2 25.03 17.14 -11.08
N LYS A 3 23.82 16.92 -10.51
CA LYS A 3 23.08 15.66 -10.64
C LYS A 3 22.90 15.26 -12.11
N ARG A 4 22.68 16.22 -13.01
CA ARG A 4 22.47 15.98 -14.46
C ARG A 4 23.73 15.46 -15.15
N PHE A 5 24.91 15.99 -14.82
CA PHE A 5 26.19 15.54 -15.38
C PHE A 5 26.51 14.12 -14.88
N TYR A 6 26.31 13.85 -13.58
CA TYR A 6 26.53 12.53 -13.02
C TYR A 6 25.67 11.47 -13.72
N ARG A 7 24.36 11.70 -13.82
CA ARG A 7 23.43 10.76 -14.45
C ARG A 7 23.79 10.42 -15.90
N ARG A 8 24.32 11.39 -16.64
CA ARG A 8 24.60 11.22 -18.09
C ARG A 8 25.95 10.57 -18.38
N PHE A 9 26.99 10.92 -17.64
CA PHE A 9 28.38 10.49 -17.90
C PHE A 9 29.08 9.97 -16.65
N GLY A 10 28.97 10.64 -15.53
CA GLY A 10 29.71 10.34 -14.31
C GLY A 10 29.37 8.97 -13.73
N LYS A 11 28.11 8.56 -13.84
CA LYS A 11 27.65 7.27 -13.32
C LYS A 11 28.38 6.09 -13.95
N ARG A 12 28.51 6.09 -15.26
CA ARG A 12 29.21 5.01 -15.98
C ARG A 12 30.71 4.99 -15.67
N LEU A 13 31.32 6.16 -15.60
CA LEU A 13 32.73 6.29 -15.23
C LEU A 13 32.95 5.76 -13.81
N PHE A 14 32.11 6.14 -12.87
CA PHE A 14 32.14 5.65 -11.49
C PHE A 14 32.00 4.12 -11.43
N ASP A 15 31.01 3.57 -12.12
CA ASP A 15 30.80 2.11 -12.15
C ASP A 15 32.05 1.36 -12.67
N LEU A 16 32.65 1.84 -13.74
CA LEU A 16 33.87 1.23 -14.32
C LEU A 16 35.10 1.40 -13.43
N SER A 17 35.27 2.58 -12.80
CA SER A 17 36.40 2.86 -11.93
C SER A 17 36.45 1.96 -10.68
N VAL A 18 35.30 1.42 -10.27
CA VAL A 18 35.18 0.47 -9.16
C VAL A 18 35.12 -0.98 -9.64
N ALA A 19 34.33 -1.27 -10.68
CA ALA A 19 34.11 -2.65 -11.13
C ALA A 19 35.35 -3.28 -11.75
N VAL A 20 36.16 -2.51 -12.50
CA VAL A 20 37.37 -3.05 -13.14
C VAL A 20 38.43 -3.45 -12.09
N PRO A 21 38.83 -2.58 -11.14
CA PRO A 21 39.73 -3.00 -10.07
C PRO A 21 39.16 -4.14 -9.23
N ALA A 22 37.85 -4.11 -8.92
CA ALA A 22 37.21 -5.18 -8.17
C ALA A 22 37.29 -6.53 -8.88
N LEU A 23 37.05 -6.59 -10.19
CA LEU A 23 37.20 -7.83 -10.97
C LEU A 23 38.66 -8.36 -10.95
N ILE A 24 39.63 -7.49 -11.02
CA ILE A 24 41.08 -7.89 -10.96
C ILE A 24 41.39 -8.42 -9.56
N VAL A 25 41.04 -7.71 -8.50
CA VAL A 25 41.33 -8.09 -7.11
C VAL A 25 40.58 -9.38 -6.72
N PHE A 26 39.34 -9.53 -7.14
CA PHE A 26 38.55 -10.71 -6.83
C PHE A 26 38.70 -11.86 -7.83
N ALA A 27 39.50 -11.73 -8.88
CA ALA A 27 39.71 -12.80 -9.87
C ALA A 27 40.15 -14.13 -9.23
N PRO A 28 41.11 -14.19 -8.28
CA PRO A 28 41.46 -15.44 -7.61
C PRO A 28 40.29 -16.03 -6.82
N LEU A 29 39.54 -15.19 -6.10
CA LEU A 29 38.37 -15.61 -5.34
C LEU A 29 37.26 -16.14 -6.26
N LEU A 30 37.01 -15.47 -7.39
CA LEU A 30 36.09 -15.93 -8.42
C LEU A 30 36.48 -17.31 -8.96
N ALA A 31 37.76 -17.53 -9.24
CA ALA A 31 38.27 -18.81 -9.73
C ALA A 31 38.07 -19.92 -8.68
N VAL A 32 38.45 -19.67 -7.42
CA VAL A 32 38.30 -20.63 -6.33
C VAL A 32 36.78 -20.95 -6.12
N THR A 33 35.94 -19.90 -6.09
CA THR A 33 34.48 -20.10 -5.95
C THR A 33 33.92 -20.91 -7.11
N ALA A 34 34.35 -20.67 -8.34
CA ALA A 34 33.94 -21.45 -9.53
C ALA A 34 34.28 -22.94 -9.39
N VAL A 35 35.49 -23.25 -8.90
CA VAL A 35 35.94 -24.65 -8.65
C VAL A 35 35.08 -25.28 -7.55
N LEU A 36 34.85 -24.58 -6.45
CA LEU A 36 34.00 -25.09 -5.36
C LEU A 36 32.53 -25.31 -5.81
N VAL A 37 31.95 -24.39 -6.58
CA VAL A 37 30.61 -24.59 -7.18
C VAL A 37 30.61 -25.82 -8.08
N ARG A 38 31.66 -26.03 -8.88
CA ARG A 38 31.78 -27.22 -9.75
C ARG A 38 31.83 -28.51 -8.97
N ILE A 39 32.52 -28.52 -7.83
CA ILE A 39 32.63 -29.69 -6.94
C ILE A 39 31.35 -29.98 -6.19
N PHE A 40 30.75 -28.98 -5.54
CA PHE A 40 29.63 -29.17 -4.63
C PHE A 40 28.23 -29.14 -5.30
N LEU A 41 28.11 -28.42 -6.44
CA LEU A 41 26.80 -28.23 -7.12
C LEU A 41 26.81 -28.73 -8.58
N GLY A 42 27.98 -29.09 -9.12
CA GLY A 42 28.10 -29.62 -10.48
C GLY A 42 28.12 -28.54 -11.58
N SER A 43 27.69 -28.92 -12.79
CA SER A 43 27.60 -28.04 -13.96
C SER A 43 26.16 -27.64 -14.23
N PRO A 44 25.89 -26.43 -14.77
CA PRO A 44 26.82 -25.34 -15.05
C PRO A 44 27.24 -24.58 -13.77
N VAL A 45 28.45 -23.99 -13.77
CA VAL A 45 28.97 -23.20 -12.64
C VAL A 45 28.24 -21.86 -12.50
N LEU A 46 27.90 -21.25 -13.64
CA LEU A 46 27.20 -19.99 -13.69
C LEU A 46 25.71 -20.20 -13.96
N PHE A 47 24.89 -19.58 -13.14
CA PHE A 47 23.47 -19.43 -13.34
C PHE A 47 23.19 -18.17 -14.14
N ARG A 48 22.37 -18.28 -15.17
CA ARG A 48 21.96 -17.15 -16.01
C ARG A 48 20.45 -17.08 -16.07
N GLN A 49 19.88 -15.90 -15.82
CA GLN A 49 18.44 -15.67 -15.86
C GLN A 49 18.16 -14.32 -16.50
N GLU A 50 17.11 -14.27 -17.34
CA GLU A 50 16.65 -13.02 -17.92
C GLU A 50 16.04 -12.12 -16.85
N ARG A 51 16.40 -10.85 -16.92
CA ARG A 51 15.96 -9.79 -16.03
C ARG A 51 15.72 -8.51 -16.83
N PRO A 52 14.74 -7.67 -16.41
CA PRO A 52 14.53 -6.37 -17.01
C PRO A 52 15.63 -5.39 -16.58
N GLY A 53 16.25 -4.75 -17.54
CA GLY A 53 17.21 -3.67 -17.38
C GLY A 53 16.59 -2.29 -17.58
N ARG A 54 17.42 -1.32 -17.95
CA ARG A 54 16.98 0.05 -18.24
C ARG A 54 15.99 0.07 -19.39
N GLY A 55 14.87 0.80 -19.19
CA GLY A 55 13.77 0.87 -20.15
C GLY A 55 13.06 -0.47 -20.39
N GLY A 56 13.15 -1.40 -19.44
CA GLY A 56 12.54 -2.72 -19.53
C GLY A 56 13.25 -3.69 -20.49
N LYS A 57 14.37 -3.31 -21.11
CA LYS A 57 15.13 -4.18 -22.01
C LYS A 57 15.69 -5.38 -21.25
N LEU A 58 15.44 -6.58 -21.77
CA LEU A 58 15.89 -7.81 -21.11
C LEU A 58 17.41 -8.00 -21.28
N PHE A 59 18.05 -8.46 -20.20
CA PHE A 59 19.45 -8.90 -20.19
C PHE A 59 19.59 -10.17 -19.35
N LYS A 60 20.70 -10.89 -19.50
CA LYS A 60 20.98 -12.10 -18.71
C LYS A 60 21.88 -11.76 -17.54
N ILE A 61 21.33 -11.79 -16.32
CA ILE A 61 22.11 -11.67 -15.09
C ILE A 61 23.00 -12.90 -14.91
N CYS A 62 24.23 -12.70 -14.45
CA CYS A 62 25.22 -13.76 -14.28
C CYS A 62 25.57 -13.92 -12.80
N LYS A 63 25.28 -15.09 -12.21
CA LYS A 63 25.57 -15.44 -10.81
C LYS A 63 26.28 -16.78 -10.71
N PHE A 64 26.94 -17.06 -9.59
CA PHE A 64 27.28 -18.45 -9.29
C PHE A 64 26.01 -19.23 -8.94
N ARG A 65 26.00 -20.49 -9.38
CA ARG A 65 24.92 -21.42 -9.02
C ARG A 65 24.98 -21.70 -7.51
N SER A 66 23.84 -21.57 -6.84
CA SER A 66 23.70 -21.79 -5.40
C SER A 66 22.71 -22.89 -5.03
N MET A 67 22.04 -23.47 -6.04
CA MET A 67 21.02 -24.52 -5.89
C MET A 67 21.31 -25.71 -6.81
N THR A 68 20.81 -26.90 -6.44
CA THR A 68 20.82 -28.08 -7.29
C THR A 68 19.66 -28.04 -8.30
N ASP A 69 19.69 -28.93 -9.31
CA ASP A 69 18.57 -29.15 -10.24
C ASP A 69 17.70 -30.36 -9.82
N ALA A 70 17.57 -30.58 -8.51
CA ALA A 70 16.74 -31.67 -7.98
C ALA A 70 15.28 -31.50 -8.45
N ARG A 71 14.69 -32.63 -8.91
CA ARG A 71 13.35 -32.68 -9.49
C ARG A 71 12.51 -33.71 -8.74
N ASP A 72 11.19 -33.52 -8.80
CA ASP A 72 10.22 -34.49 -8.31
C ASP A 72 10.04 -35.66 -9.31
N ALA A 73 9.18 -36.60 -8.94
CA ALA A 73 8.86 -37.78 -9.77
C ALA A 73 8.21 -37.42 -11.14
N ASN A 74 7.65 -36.20 -11.27
CA ASN A 74 7.03 -35.69 -12.50
C ASN A 74 8.00 -34.88 -13.36
N GLY A 75 9.27 -34.76 -12.94
CA GLY A 75 10.28 -33.99 -13.65
C GLY A 75 10.23 -32.47 -13.39
N ALA A 76 9.36 -31.97 -12.51
CA ALA A 76 9.32 -30.59 -12.10
C ALA A 76 10.42 -30.29 -11.07
N LEU A 77 10.97 -29.07 -11.09
CA LEU A 77 11.97 -28.67 -10.09
C LEU A 77 11.34 -28.65 -8.69
N LEU A 78 12.04 -29.24 -7.73
CA LEU A 78 11.65 -29.14 -6.31
C LEU A 78 11.62 -27.69 -5.83
N TYR A 79 10.95 -27.46 -4.71
CA TYR A 79 10.92 -26.15 -4.06
C TYR A 79 12.34 -25.66 -3.73
N ASP A 80 12.54 -24.34 -3.71
CA ASP A 80 13.84 -23.70 -3.55
C ASP A 80 14.54 -24.09 -2.25
N ASP A 81 13.82 -24.29 -1.16
CA ASP A 81 14.33 -24.75 0.14
C ASP A 81 14.95 -26.14 0.09
N LEU A 82 14.35 -27.05 -0.70
CA LEU A 82 14.87 -28.43 -0.90
C LEU A 82 16.06 -28.50 -1.85
N ARG A 83 16.23 -27.50 -2.72
CA ARG A 83 17.33 -27.39 -3.69
C ARG A 83 18.54 -26.64 -3.15
N LEU A 84 18.34 -25.83 -2.09
CA LEU A 84 19.36 -24.97 -1.51
C LEU A 84 20.23 -25.76 -0.52
N THR A 85 21.45 -26.14 -0.96
CA THR A 85 22.42 -26.87 -0.13
C THR A 85 23.06 -25.98 0.95
N SER A 86 23.74 -26.58 1.94
CA SER A 86 24.49 -25.83 2.95
C SER A 86 25.55 -24.94 2.33
N PHE A 87 26.25 -25.43 1.27
CA PHE A 87 27.21 -24.61 0.50
C PHE A 87 26.51 -23.46 -0.24
N GLY A 88 25.35 -23.71 -0.84
CA GLY A 88 24.53 -22.67 -1.47
C GLY A 88 24.05 -21.61 -0.48
N LYS A 89 23.70 -22.00 0.75
CA LYS A 89 23.38 -21.07 1.84
C LYS A 89 24.57 -20.19 2.21
N PHE A 90 25.76 -20.78 2.31
CA PHE A 90 27.01 -20.04 2.54
C PHE A 90 27.29 -19.04 1.42
N LEU A 91 27.18 -19.44 0.15
CA LEU A 91 27.39 -18.53 -0.99
C LEU A 91 26.45 -17.31 -0.95
N ARG A 92 25.17 -17.53 -0.66
CA ARG A 92 24.17 -16.45 -0.53
C ARG A 92 24.41 -15.57 0.70
N ALA A 93 24.73 -16.17 1.84
CA ALA A 93 24.99 -15.43 3.06
C ALA A 93 26.25 -14.53 2.96
N SER A 94 27.25 -14.98 2.20
CA SER A 94 28.47 -14.20 1.92
C SER A 94 28.34 -13.28 0.70
N SER A 95 27.23 -13.33 -0.05
CA SER A 95 27.02 -12.63 -1.32
C SER A 95 28.06 -12.99 -2.41
N LEU A 96 28.81 -14.07 -2.25
CA LEU A 96 29.79 -14.54 -3.23
C LEU A 96 29.11 -14.98 -4.53
N ASP A 97 27.87 -15.45 -4.46
CA ASP A 97 27.11 -15.84 -5.65
C ASP A 97 26.81 -14.65 -6.58
N GLU A 98 26.85 -13.41 -6.11
CA GLU A 98 26.58 -12.20 -6.88
C GLU A 98 27.83 -11.56 -7.50
N LEU A 99 29.05 -11.99 -7.12
CA LEU A 99 30.27 -11.43 -7.67
C LEU A 99 30.37 -11.48 -9.20
N PRO A 100 29.88 -12.51 -9.92
CA PRO A 100 29.86 -12.51 -11.39
C PRO A 100 29.02 -11.40 -12.01
N GLU A 101 28.12 -10.74 -11.26
CA GLU A 101 27.35 -9.59 -11.75
C GLU A 101 28.25 -8.37 -12.09
N LEU A 102 29.47 -8.30 -11.52
CA LEU A 102 30.46 -7.31 -11.92
C LEU A 102 30.75 -7.37 -13.42
N TRP A 103 30.62 -8.55 -14.06
CA TRP A 103 30.69 -8.67 -15.50
C TRP A 103 29.54 -7.93 -16.20
N ASN A 104 28.30 -8.05 -15.67
CA ASN A 104 27.15 -7.31 -16.20
C ASN A 104 27.36 -5.79 -16.03
N VAL A 105 28.04 -5.35 -14.95
CA VAL A 105 28.43 -3.93 -14.79
C VAL A 105 29.48 -3.55 -15.84
N LEU A 106 30.49 -4.37 -16.05
CA LEU A 106 31.57 -4.10 -17.03
C LEU A 106 31.01 -3.92 -18.45
N ILE A 107 30.01 -4.71 -18.86
CA ILE A 107 29.42 -4.62 -20.20
C ILE A 107 28.23 -3.62 -20.27
N GLY A 108 27.87 -2.96 -19.15
CA GLY A 108 26.87 -1.90 -19.11
C GLY A 108 25.42 -2.33 -18.98
N GLN A 109 25.16 -3.61 -18.76
CA GLN A 109 23.81 -4.14 -18.51
C GLN A 109 23.33 -3.83 -17.09
N MET A 110 24.26 -3.71 -16.15
CA MET A 110 24.04 -3.32 -14.75
C MET A 110 24.93 -2.15 -14.35
N SER A 111 24.64 -1.61 -13.19
CA SER A 111 25.41 -0.64 -12.45
C SER A 111 25.80 -1.23 -11.08
N LEU A 112 26.78 -0.66 -10.39
CA LEU A 112 27.04 -1.01 -9.00
C LEU A 112 25.83 -0.69 -8.11
N VAL A 113 25.22 0.50 -8.32
CA VAL A 113 24.11 1.00 -7.52
C VAL A 113 22.91 1.33 -8.41
N GLY A 114 21.77 0.77 -8.07
CA GLY A 114 20.49 0.98 -8.76
C GLY A 114 19.40 0.07 -8.21
N PRO A 115 18.16 0.19 -8.68
CA PRO A 115 17.08 -0.75 -8.34
C PRO A 115 17.47 -2.19 -8.70
N ARG A 116 17.23 -3.14 -7.79
CA ARG A 116 17.56 -4.55 -8.03
C ARG A 116 16.72 -5.11 -9.18
N PRO A 117 17.29 -5.79 -10.20
CA PRO A 117 16.52 -6.34 -11.31
C PRO A 117 15.64 -7.50 -10.83
N LEU A 118 14.32 -7.36 -10.98
CA LEU A 118 13.33 -8.35 -10.54
C LEU A 118 12.97 -9.34 -11.67
N LYS A 119 12.01 -10.23 -11.43
CA LYS A 119 11.59 -11.25 -12.41
C LYS A 119 10.89 -10.57 -13.61
N VAL A 120 11.12 -11.08 -14.82
CA VAL A 120 10.52 -10.54 -16.07
C VAL A 120 8.99 -10.54 -16.00
N ARG A 121 8.39 -11.54 -15.38
CA ARG A 121 6.94 -11.66 -15.23
C ARG A 121 6.29 -10.50 -14.46
N TYR A 122 7.06 -9.69 -13.72
CA TYR A 122 6.55 -8.54 -13.00
C TYR A 122 6.39 -7.28 -13.87
N LEU A 123 7.01 -7.23 -15.07
CA LEU A 123 6.92 -6.06 -15.96
C LEU A 123 5.48 -5.61 -16.25
N PRO A 124 4.54 -6.49 -16.65
CA PRO A 124 3.16 -6.09 -16.92
C PRO A 124 2.34 -5.77 -15.66
N MET A 125 2.90 -6.01 -14.47
CA MET A 125 2.20 -5.88 -13.20
C MET A 125 2.52 -4.57 -12.48
N TYR A 126 3.50 -3.79 -12.96
CA TYR A 126 3.85 -2.51 -12.36
C TYR A 126 2.83 -1.43 -12.69
N SER A 127 2.50 -0.59 -11.70
CA SER A 127 1.87 0.70 -11.98
C SER A 127 2.82 1.61 -12.78
N SER A 128 2.29 2.68 -13.39
CA SER A 128 3.11 3.67 -14.10
C SER A 128 4.22 4.25 -13.23
N GLU A 129 3.94 4.50 -11.95
CA GLU A 129 4.92 4.99 -11.00
C GLU A 129 5.98 3.93 -10.66
N GLN A 130 5.57 2.70 -10.40
CA GLN A 130 6.50 1.60 -10.10
C GLN A 130 7.40 1.25 -11.30
N ALA A 131 6.90 1.40 -12.53
CA ALA A 131 7.66 1.17 -13.75
C ALA A 131 8.84 2.14 -13.92
N ARG A 132 8.80 3.34 -13.31
CA ARG A 132 9.89 4.33 -13.30
C ARG A 132 11.20 3.80 -12.73
N ARG A 133 11.16 2.71 -11.95
CA ARG A 133 12.38 2.02 -11.49
C ARG A 133 13.30 1.57 -12.64
N HIS A 134 12.75 1.42 -13.84
CA HIS A 134 13.48 1.07 -15.06
C HIS A 134 14.05 2.29 -15.82
N ASP A 135 13.83 3.52 -15.37
CA ASP A 135 14.40 4.73 -15.98
C ASP A 135 15.93 4.80 -15.82
N VAL A 136 16.46 4.06 -14.83
CA VAL A 136 17.89 3.92 -14.59
C VAL A 136 18.37 2.48 -14.80
N THR A 137 19.69 2.29 -14.92
CA THR A 137 20.29 0.97 -15.01
C THR A 137 20.15 0.23 -13.68
N PRO A 138 19.73 -1.04 -13.66
CA PRO A 138 19.59 -1.82 -12.43
C PRO A 138 20.95 -2.02 -11.74
N GLY A 139 20.95 -2.14 -10.41
CA GLY A 139 22.14 -2.25 -9.59
C GLY A 139 22.36 -3.63 -8.97
N ILE A 140 23.63 -3.92 -8.63
CA ILE A 140 23.98 -5.03 -7.74
C ILE A 140 23.42 -4.74 -6.35
N THR A 141 23.60 -3.50 -5.87
CA THR A 141 22.97 -2.98 -4.65
C THR A 141 22.13 -1.75 -4.95
N GLY A 142 21.30 -1.31 -4.00
CA GLY A 142 20.41 -0.16 -4.20
C GLY A 142 19.81 0.36 -2.91
N TRP A 143 19.11 1.48 -3.00
CA TRP A 143 18.55 2.18 -1.85
C TRP A 143 17.54 1.32 -1.08
N ALA A 144 16.66 0.61 -1.76
CA ALA A 144 15.73 -0.33 -1.13
C ALA A 144 16.46 -1.47 -0.40
N GLN A 145 17.56 -1.98 -0.97
CA GLN A 145 18.32 -3.08 -0.37
C GLN A 145 19.02 -2.68 0.93
N VAL A 146 19.47 -1.43 1.07
CA VAL A 146 20.19 -0.96 2.28
C VAL A 146 19.30 -0.36 3.35
N ASN A 147 18.03 -0.02 3.04
CA ASN A 147 17.11 0.60 4.00
C ASN A 147 15.96 -0.31 4.47
N GLY A 148 15.77 -1.50 3.91
CA GLY A 148 14.68 -2.38 4.36
C GLY A 148 14.90 -3.85 4.03
N ARG A 149 15.74 -4.16 3.05
CA ARG A 149 16.01 -5.53 2.58
C ARG A 149 14.70 -6.32 2.36
N ASN A 150 14.54 -7.47 3.04
CA ASN A 150 13.38 -8.34 2.93
C ASN A 150 12.29 -8.04 3.99
N ALA A 151 12.52 -7.07 4.88
CA ALA A 151 11.57 -6.70 5.93
C ALA A 151 10.48 -5.72 5.45
N VAL A 152 10.67 -5.09 4.30
CA VAL A 152 9.69 -4.14 3.71
C VAL A 152 8.81 -4.84 2.68
N GLY A 153 7.54 -4.43 2.62
CA GLY A 153 6.59 -4.89 1.61
C GLY A 153 6.97 -4.43 0.19
N TRP A 154 6.27 -4.97 -0.81
CA TRP A 154 6.55 -4.64 -2.21
C TRP A 154 6.34 -3.16 -2.53
N ASP A 155 5.29 -2.54 -2.00
CA ASP A 155 4.99 -1.13 -2.29
C ASP A 155 6.06 -0.19 -1.72
N GLU A 156 6.47 -0.39 -0.47
CA GLU A 156 7.55 0.39 0.14
C GLU A 156 8.87 0.20 -0.61
N ARG A 157 9.15 -1.03 -1.05
CA ARG A 157 10.33 -1.32 -1.86
C ARG A 157 10.33 -0.56 -3.18
N PHE A 158 9.19 -0.51 -3.88
CA PHE A 158 9.06 0.25 -5.13
C PHE A 158 9.16 1.76 -4.89
N GLN A 159 8.58 2.27 -3.79
CA GLN A 159 8.75 3.68 -3.40
C GLN A 159 10.22 4.03 -3.19
N LEU A 160 10.98 3.18 -2.48
CA LEU A 160 12.42 3.36 -2.27
C LEU A 160 13.21 3.27 -3.59
N ASP A 161 12.84 2.38 -4.50
CA ASP A 161 13.46 2.28 -5.82
C ASP A 161 13.20 3.55 -6.66
N VAL A 162 11.97 4.05 -6.70
CA VAL A 162 11.60 5.29 -7.42
C VAL A 162 12.25 6.51 -6.77
N TRP A 163 12.27 6.56 -5.44
CA TRP A 163 12.97 7.64 -4.72
C TRP A 163 14.45 7.70 -5.13
N TYR A 164 15.14 6.55 -5.27
CA TYR A 164 16.51 6.52 -5.78
C TYR A 164 16.61 7.07 -7.21
N VAL A 165 15.67 6.72 -8.10
CA VAL A 165 15.63 7.24 -9.47
C VAL A 165 15.59 8.77 -9.46
N ASP A 166 14.77 9.37 -8.60
CA ASP A 166 14.61 10.82 -8.51
C ASP A 166 15.83 11.51 -7.87
N ASN A 167 16.49 10.83 -6.92
CA ASN A 167 17.59 11.41 -6.13
C ASN A 167 18.99 10.94 -6.52
N GLN A 168 19.12 10.14 -7.59
CA GLN A 168 20.42 9.59 -8.04
C GLN A 168 21.51 10.66 -8.10
N SER A 169 22.61 10.44 -7.38
CA SER A 169 23.77 11.32 -7.31
C SER A 169 25.01 10.54 -6.89
N PHE A 170 26.21 11.10 -7.15
CA PHE A 170 27.49 10.50 -6.77
C PHE A 170 27.57 10.17 -5.27
N TRP A 171 27.20 11.13 -4.43
CA TRP A 171 27.27 10.94 -2.97
C TRP A 171 26.26 9.91 -2.46
N LEU A 172 25.10 9.85 -3.07
CA LEU A 172 24.10 8.83 -2.73
C LEU A 172 24.61 7.42 -3.08
N ASP A 173 25.26 7.27 -4.24
CA ASP A 173 25.83 5.99 -4.64
C ASP A 173 26.98 5.56 -3.71
N VAL A 174 27.86 6.49 -3.32
CA VAL A 174 28.92 6.23 -2.33
C VAL A 174 28.31 5.82 -0.99
N GLN A 175 27.27 6.52 -0.53
CA GLN A 175 26.57 6.18 0.72
C GLN A 175 25.95 4.78 0.67
N ILE A 176 25.32 4.40 -0.45
CA ILE A 176 24.73 3.07 -0.64
C ILE A 176 25.80 1.99 -0.62
N LEU A 177 26.92 2.20 -1.32
CA LEU A 177 28.04 1.26 -1.32
C LEU A 177 28.62 1.09 0.08
N TRP A 178 28.79 2.17 0.83
CA TRP A 178 29.25 2.12 2.23
C TRP A 178 28.31 1.33 3.12
N LYS A 179 26.99 1.62 3.05
CA LYS A 179 25.98 0.86 3.80
C LYS A 179 25.95 -0.61 3.40
N THR A 180 26.12 -0.94 2.12
CA THR A 180 26.20 -2.32 1.63
C THR A 180 27.39 -3.04 2.24
N PHE A 181 28.57 -2.41 2.19
CA PHE A 181 29.78 -2.96 2.81
C PHE A 181 29.60 -3.22 4.30
N ALA A 182 29.13 -2.22 5.04
CA ALA A 182 28.86 -2.35 6.47
C ALA A 182 27.86 -3.47 6.79
N ALA A 183 26.85 -3.66 5.93
CA ALA A 183 25.83 -4.69 6.10
C ALA A 183 26.34 -6.10 5.79
N VAL A 184 27.21 -6.27 4.79
CA VAL A 184 27.84 -7.56 4.45
C VAL A 184 28.78 -7.99 5.56
N PHE A 185 29.64 -7.09 6.05
CA PHE A 185 30.60 -7.40 7.11
C PHE A 185 29.98 -7.41 8.51
N GLY A 186 28.92 -6.62 8.75
CA GLY A 186 28.24 -6.54 10.04
C GLY A 186 27.27 -7.69 10.33
N ARG A 187 27.06 -8.64 9.42
CA ARG A 187 26.18 -9.82 9.56
C ARG A 187 24.74 -9.49 10.03
N LYS A 188 24.26 -8.25 9.85
CA LYS A 188 22.90 -7.86 10.28
C LYS A 188 21.88 -8.06 9.16
N GLY A 189 20.82 -8.82 9.42
CA GLY A 189 19.57 -8.83 8.66
C GLY A 189 19.58 -9.56 7.30
N ILE A 190 20.07 -10.80 7.23
CA ILE A 190 20.14 -11.57 5.96
C ILE A 190 18.83 -12.29 5.62
N THR A 191 17.97 -12.60 6.59
CA THR A 191 16.68 -13.27 6.36
C THR A 191 15.58 -12.66 7.23
N ALA A 192 14.38 -12.49 6.68
CA ALA A 192 13.17 -12.38 7.49
C ALA A 192 12.96 -13.72 8.21
N GLU A 193 12.57 -13.69 9.46
CA GLU A 193 12.28 -14.90 10.23
C GLU A 193 11.31 -15.79 9.44
N GLY A 194 11.74 -17.02 9.14
CA GLY A 194 10.92 -18.07 8.55
C GLY A 194 10.83 -18.13 7.02
N HIS A 195 11.40 -17.20 6.24
CA HIS A 195 11.33 -17.27 4.77
C HIS A 195 12.71 -17.16 4.10
N VAL A 196 13.02 -18.12 3.23
CA VAL A 196 14.24 -18.16 2.41
C VAL A 196 14.19 -17.09 1.29
N SER A 197 13.01 -16.63 0.92
CA SER A 197 12.80 -15.61 -0.11
C SER A 197 11.52 -14.81 0.19
N MET A 198 11.50 -13.55 -0.25
CA MET A 198 10.29 -12.72 -0.22
C MET A 198 9.19 -13.36 -1.07
N PRO A 199 7.90 -13.32 -0.65
CA PRO A 199 6.79 -13.77 -1.48
C PRO A 199 6.82 -13.13 -2.87
N ASP A 200 6.26 -13.82 -3.86
CA ASP A 200 6.19 -13.27 -5.22
C ASP A 200 5.33 -12.00 -5.25
N PHE A 201 5.73 -11.08 -6.14
CA PHE A 201 4.91 -9.90 -6.42
C PHE A 201 3.70 -10.29 -7.25
N GLU A 202 2.52 -10.01 -6.75
CA GLU A 202 1.23 -10.35 -7.39
C GLU A 202 0.63 -9.19 -8.20
N GLY A 203 1.35 -8.08 -8.30
CA GLY A 203 0.90 -6.84 -8.94
C GLY A 203 0.44 -5.80 -7.94
N SER A 204 0.32 -4.56 -8.41
CA SER A 204 -0.33 -3.49 -7.65
C SER A 204 -1.82 -3.76 -7.63
N LYS A 205 -2.40 -3.72 -6.43
CA LYS A 205 -3.85 -3.82 -6.30
C LYS A 205 -4.52 -2.59 -6.90
N GLN A 206 -5.60 -2.81 -7.61
CA GLN A 206 -6.46 -1.72 -8.08
C GLN A 206 -7.27 -1.18 -6.91
N VAL A 207 -7.26 0.14 -6.73
CA VAL A 207 -8.09 0.79 -5.71
C VAL A 207 -9.48 0.99 -6.24
N VAL A 208 -10.47 0.38 -5.59
CA VAL A 208 -11.86 0.43 -6.02
C VAL A 208 -12.78 0.97 -4.95
N VAL A 209 -13.86 1.61 -5.38
CA VAL A 209 -14.97 2.01 -4.50
C VAL A 209 -16.16 1.10 -4.79
N ILE A 210 -16.73 0.52 -3.74
CA ILE A 210 -17.89 -0.37 -3.83
C ILE A 210 -19.14 0.43 -3.51
N GLY A 211 -19.95 0.71 -4.53
CA GLY A 211 -21.15 1.54 -4.47
C GLY A 211 -20.99 2.87 -5.21
N ALA A 212 -21.84 3.10 -6.20
CA ALA A 212 -21.83 4.25 -7.11
C ALA A 212 -22.88 5.32 -6.75
N GLY A 213 -23.52 5.22 -5.60
CA GLY A 213 -24.52 6.16 -5.10
C GLY A 213 -23.96 7.51 -4.61
N GLY A 214 -24.78 8.32 -3.97
CA GLY A 214 -24.38 9.64 -3.45
C GLY A 214 -23.20 9.57 -2.48
N HIS A 215 -23.18 8.59 -1.58
CA HIS A 215 -22.09 8.38 -0.64
C HIS A 215 -20.80 7.95 -1.35
N GLY A 216 -20.89 7.08 -2.36
CA GLY A 216 -19.75 6.69 -3.19
C GLY A 216 -19.07 7.87 -3.86
N LYS A 217 -19.82 8.89 -4.29
CA LYS A 217 -19.25 10.14 -4.84
C LYS A 217 -18.36 10.87 -3.82
N VAL A 218 -18.80 10.92 -2.55
CA VAL A 218 -18.02 11.57 -1.49
C VAL A 218 -16.76 10.78 -1.15
N VAL A 219 -16.86 9.45 -1.15
CA VAL A 219 -15.69 8.56 -0.97
C VAL A 219 -14.67 8.77 -2.09
N VAL A 220 -15.09 8.76 -3.36
CA VAL A 220 -14.20 9.02 -4.51
C VAL A 220 -13.53 10.40 -4.38
N SER A 221 -14.32 11.44 -4.06
CA SER A 221 -13.79 12.79 -3.84
C SER A 221 -12.72 12.83 -2.73
N THR A 222 -12.96 12.10 -1.63
CA THR A 222 -12.02 12.04 -0.50
C THR A 222 -10.73 11.34 -0.88
N LEU A 223 -10.81 10.20 -1.59
CA LEU A 223 -9.64 9.49 -2.09
C LEU A 223 -8.80 10.35 -3.04
N GLN A 224 -9.45 11.01 -3.99
CA GLN A 224 -8.78 11.93 -4.93
C GLN A 224 -8.10 13.10 -4.19
N ALA A 225 -8.78 13.71 -3.22
CA ALA A 225 -8.21 14.77 -2.41
C ALA A 225 -7.00 14.29 -1.57
N ALA A 226 -7.02 13.05 -1.10
CA ALA A 226 -5.92 12.41 -0.39
C ALA A 226 -4.77 11.95 -1.31
N GLY A 227 -4.86 12.17 -2.64
CA GLY A 227 -3.85 11.73 -3.60
C GLY A 227 -3.86 10.23 -3.88
N ILE A 228 -4.93 9.53 -3.48
CA ILE A 228 -5.10 8.09 -3.74
C ILE A 228 -5.81 7.92 -5.10
N ALA A 229 -5.11 7.32 -6.05
CA ALA A 229 -5.67 7.03 -7.36
C ALA A 229 -6.76 5.94 -7.24
N VAL A 230 -7.95 6.23 -7.77
CA VAL A 230 -9.06 5.28 -7.82
C VAL A 230 -9.16 4.73 -9.25
N ASP A 231 -9.13 3.41 -9.42
CA ASP A 231 -9.13 2.77 -10.73
C ASP A 231 -10.55 2.54 -11.28
N ALA A 232 -11.51 2.26 -10.40
CA ALA A 232 -12.89 2.03 -10.80
C ALA A 232 -13.86 2.12 -9.60
N VAL A 233 -15.13 2.28 -9.93
CA VAL A 233 -16.27 2.07 -9.03
C VAL A 233 -17.02 0.83 -9.49
N TYR A 234 -17.48 0.00 -8.55
CA TYR A 234 -18.31 -1.17 -8.82
C TYR A 234 -19.67 -1.02 -8.13
N ASP A 235 -20.73 -1.36 -8.84
CA ASP A 235 -22.10 -1.26 -8.35
C ASP A 235 -22.99 -2.31 -9.03
N ASP A 236 -23.92 -2.92 -8.29
CA ASP A 236 -24.84 -3.92 -8.82
C ASP A 236 -25.98 -3.31 -9.66
N ASN A 237 -26.17 -1.98 -9.63
CA ASN A 237 -27.12 -1.30 -10.49
C ASN A 237 -26.60 -1.17 -11.94
N ALA A 238 -27.08 -2.02 -12.81
CA ALA A 238 -26.65 -2.06 -14.22
C ALA A 238 -26.91 -0.74 -14.98
N GLN A 239 -27.81 0.11 -14.53
CA GLN A 239 -28.07 1.41 -15.16
C GLN A 239 -26.91 2.40 -15.00
N LEU A 240 -26.02 2.15 -14.04
CA LEU A 240 -24.85 2.99 -13.78
C LEU A 240 -23.61 2.54 -14.54
N TRP A 241 -23.61 1.33 -15.12
CA TRP A 241 -22.44 0.78 -15.79
C TRP A 241 -22.06 1.59 -17.05
N GLY A 242 -20.78 1.81 -17.25
CA GLY A 242 -20.26 2.66 -18.33
C GLY A 242 -20.36 4.17 -18.06
N SER A 243 -21.04 4.59 -16.98
CA SER A 243 -21.01 5.97 -16.52
C SER A 243 -19.71 6.29 -15.75
N GLN A 244 -19.58 7.54 -15.34
CA GLN A 244 -18.42 7.99 -14.54
C GLN A 244 -18.85 8.73 -13.29
N ILE A 245 -18.09 8.56 -12.22
CA ILE A 245 -18.18 9.34 -10.98
C ILE A 245 -16.89 10.13 -10.81
N LEU A 246 -16.96 11.46 -10.94
CA LEU A 246 -15.80 12.36 -10.83
C LEU A 246 -14.62 11.93 -11.73
N GLY A 247 -14.93 11.46 -12.95
CA GLY A 247 -13.95 10.97 -13.90
C GLY A 247 -13.53 9.50 -13.71
N ILE A 248 -14.02 8.82 -12.68
CA ILE A 248 -13.73 7.41 -12.42
C ILE A 248 -14.83 6.53 -13.04
N PRO A 249 -14.48 5.51 -13.86
CA PRO A 249 -15.46 4.68 -14.53
C PRO A 249 -16.20 3.76 -13.55
N VAL A 250 -17.53 3.64 -13.74
CA VAL A 250 -18.35 2.59 -13.12
C VAL A 250 -18.29 1.37 -14.05
N ARG A 251 -17.58 0.30 -13.63
CA ARG A 251 -17.24 -0.81 -14.54
C ARG A 251 -18.28 -1.91 -14.62
N GLY A 252 -18.83 -2.34 -13.48
CA GLY A 252 -19.72 -3.50 -13.52
C GLY A 252 -20.18 -3.96 -12.14
N PRO A 253 -20.70 -5.18 -12.03
CA PRO A 253 -21.23 -5.71 -10.78
C PRO A 253 -20.10 -5.97 -9.77
N ILE A 254 -20.47 -5.94 -8.50
CA ILE A 254 -19.57 -6.25 -7.37
C ILE A 254 -19.04 -7.70 -7.47
N ALA A 255 -19.75 -8.57 -8.17
CA ALA A 255 -19.33 -9.95 -8.42
C ALA A 255 -17.98 -10.04 -9.14
N ASP A 256 -17.62 -9.07 -9.99
CA ASP A 256 -16.33 -9.05 -10.69
C ASP A 256 -15.16 -8.85 -9.71
N VAL A 257 -15.36 -8.03 -8.68
CA VAL A 257 -14.38 -7.85 -7.60
C VAL A 257 -14.25 -9.14 -6.78
N ARG A 258 -15.38 -9.80 -6.51
CA ARG A 258 -15.40 -11.07 -5.76
C ARG A 258 -14.70 -12.20 -6.51
N ALA A 259 -14.75 -12.21 -7.83
CA ALA A 259 -14.12 -13.25 -8.66
C ALA A 259 -12.59 -13.22 -8.60
N THR A 260 -11.96 -12.08 -8.34
CA THR A 260 -10.50 -11.90 -8.30
C THR A 260 -10.07 -10.97 -7.16
N PRO A 261 -10.40 -11.27 -5.90
CA PRO A 261 -10.26 -10.33 -4.77
C PRO A 261 -8.82 -9.90 -4.52
N GLN A 262 -7.84 -10.76 -4.81
CA GLN A 262 -6.41 -10.47 -4.64
C GLN A 262 -5.91 -9.31 -5.52
N LYS A 263 -6.67 -8.93 -6.56
CA LYS A 263 -6.33 -7.83 -7.45
C LYS A 263 -6.79 -6.47 -6.94
N PHE A 264 -7.59 -6.44 -5.87
CA PHE A 264 -8.25 -5.22 -5.41
C PHE A 264 -7.90 -4.85 -3.98
N SER A 265 -7.85 -3.57 -3.74
CA SER A 265 -8.01 -2.95 -2.44
C SER A 265 -9.10 -1.89 -2.56
N GLY A 266 -9.80 -1.55 -1.48
CA GLY A 266 -10.91 -0.63 -1.69
C GLY A 266 -11.58 -0.09 -0.44
N ILE A 267 -12.67 0.64 -0.66
CA ILE A 267 -13.56 1.20 0.37
C ILE A 267 -15.01 0.98 -0.06
N VAL A 268 -15.88 0.72 0.92
CA VAL A 268 -17.32 0.67 0.67
C VAL A 268 -17.91 2.07 0.69
N GLY A 269 -18.46 2.51 -0.44
CA GLY A 269 -19.12 3.79 -0.64
C GLY A 269 -20.65 3.73 -0.36
N ILE A 270 -21.09 3.00 0.68
CA ILE A 270 -22.50 2.82 1.05
C ILE A 270 -22.70 3.24 2.50
N GLY A 271 -23.67 4.13 2.72
CA GLY A 271 -23.95 4.70 4.05
C GLY A 271 -24.59 3.72 5.03
N ASP A 272 -25.47 2.81 4.55
CA ASP A 272 -26.15 1.84 5.40
C ASP A 272 -25.17 0.84 6.01
N ALA A 273 -25.14 0.78 7.35
CA ALA A 273 -24.20 -0.02 8.11
C ALA A 273 -24.35 -1.53 7.86
N ARG A 274 -25.58 -2.02 7.73
CA ARG A 274 -25.86 -3.45 7.54
C ARG A 274 -25.51 -3.89 6.13
N ILE A 275 -25.80 -3.06 5.12
CA ILE A 275 -25.39 -3.32 3.73
C ILE A 275 -23.88 -3.28 3.64
N ARG A 276 -23.22 -2.29 4.26
CA ARG A 276 -21.76 -2.17 4.30
C ARG A 276 -21.11 -3.40 4.93
N GLN A 277 -21.64 -3.88 6.08
CA GLN A 277 -21.15 -5.10 6.73
C GLN A 277 -21.26 -6.33 5.82
N LYS A 278 -22.44 -6.58 5.21
CA LYS A 278 -22.65 -7.72 4.30
C LYS A 278 -21.68 -7.71 3.11
N LEU A 279 -21.41 -6.53 2.56
CA LEU A 279 -20.46 -6.40 1.46
C LEU A 279 -19.03 -6.73 1.89
N VAL A 280 -18.61 -6.21 3.03
CA VAL A 280 -17.28 -6.48 3.60
C VAL A 280 -17.08 -7.97 3.86
N GLU A 281 -18.04 -8.63 4.48
CA GLU A 281 -18.00 -10.07 4.76
C GLU A 281 -17.97 -10.91 3.47
N SER A 282 -18.55 -10.42 2.37
CA SER A 282 -18.60 -11.11 1.08
C SER A 282 -17.41 -10.85 0.17
N LEU A 283 -16.58 -9.87 0.48
CA LEU A 283 -15.46 -9.41 -0.36
C LEU A 283 -14.14 -9.51 0.39
N PRO A 284 -13.37 -10.60 0.23
CA PRO A 284 -12.08 -10.77 0.90
C PRO A 284 -10.96 -9.96 0.21
N ILE A 285 -11.17 -8.65 0.08
CA ILE A 285 -10.17 -7.70 -0.45
C ILE A 285 -9.46 -6.98 0.71
N GLU A 286 -8.38 -6.29 0.39
CA GLU A 286 -7.74 -5.39 1.34
C GLU A 286 -8.55 -4.10 1.49
N TRP A 287 -8.93 -3.76 2.72
CA TRP A 287 -9.70 -2.55 3.00
C TRP A 287 -8.77 -1.41 3.40
N ILE A 288 -8.77 -0.33 2.60
CA ILE A 288 -7.96 0.86 2.84
C ILE A 288 -8.73 1.90 3.65
N THR A 289 -8.01 2.72 4.42
CA THR A 289 -8.56 3.84 5.18
C THR A 289 -8.30 5.14 4.40
N ALA A 290 -9.30 6.02 4.31
CA ALA A 290 -9.18 7.30 3.63
C ALA A 290 -9.44 8.46 4.58
N ILE A 291 -8.48 9.40 4.64
CA ILE A 291 -8.59 10.62 5.45
C ILE A 291 -8.51 11.80 4.48
N HIS A 292 -9.54 12.62 4.47
CA HIS A 292 -9.52 13.85 3.66
C HIS A 292 -8.46 14.82 4.20
N PRO A 293 -7.64 15.48 3.37
CA PRO A 293 -6.55 16.37 3.82
C PRO A 293 -7.02 17.58 4.68
N ARG A 294 -8.31 17.92 4.61
CA ARG A 294 -8.92 18.94 5.47
C ARG A 294 -9.58 18.39 6.74
N ALA A 295 -9.43 17.12 7.02
CA ALA A 295 -9.81 16.55 8.31
C ALA A 295 -8.64 16.67 9.28
N PHE A 296 -8.95 16.80 10.57
CA PHE A 296 -7.97 16.70 11.64
C PHE A 296 -8.10 15.33 12.31
N VAL A 297 -7.06 14.54 12.27
CA VAL A 297 -6.97 13.28 13.01
C VAL A 297 -5.70 13.34 13.84
N HIS A 298 -5.84 13.29 15.16
CA HIS A 298 -4.69 13.34 16.06
C HIS A 298 -3.82 12.07 15.91
N GLU A 299 -2.52 12.20 16.04
CA GLU A 299 -1.55 11.11 15.84
C GLU A 299 -1.74 9.91 16.78
N SER A 300 -2.30 10.13 17.99
CA SER A 300 -2.62 9.07 18.94
C SER A 300 -3.97 8.38 18.65
N ALA A 301 -4.78 8.88 17.73
CA ALA A 301 -6.03 8.25 17.33
C ALA A 301 -5.76 7.00 16.48
N LYS A 302 -6.57 5.96 16.69
CA LYS A 302 -6.48 4.71 15.94
C LYS A 302 -7.72 4.56 15.06
N LEU A 303 -7.50 4.31 13.77
CA LEU A 303 -8.57 4.08 12.81
C LEU A 303 -8.48 2.65 12.26
N GLY A 304 -9.59 1.95 12.29
CA GLY A 304 -9.72 0.61 11.70
C GLY A 304 -9.75 0.64 10.17
N ALA A 305 -9.48 -0.51 9.56
CA ALA A 305 -9.47 -0.68 8.10
C ALA A 305 -10.84 -0.34 7.49
N GLY A 306 -10.84 0.21 6.28
CA GLY A 306 -12.06 0.58 5.56
C GLY A 306 -12.77 1.83 6.08
N THR A 307 -12.22 2.50 7.10
CA THR A 307 -12.79 3.71 7.70
C THR A 307 -12.53 4.93 6.81
N VAL A 308 -13.54 5.81 6.70
CA VAL A 308 -13.42 7.07 5.95
C VAL A 308 -13.65 8.27 6.86
N VAL A 309 -12.78 9.27 6.74
CA VAL A 309 -12.87 10.54 7.47
C VAL A 309 -12.99 11.67 6.46
N PHE A 310 -14.14 12.32 6.39
CA PHE A 310 -14.45 13.32 5.37
C PHE A 310 -13.96 14.73 5.75
N ALA A 311 -14.12 15.65 4.80
CA ALA A 311 -13.65 17.02 4.93
C ALA A 311 -14.17 17.72 6.19
N GLY A 312 -13.29 18.40 6.92
CA GLY A 312 -13.63 19.16 8.12
C GLY A 312 -13.96 18.33 9.35
N ALA A 313 -13.92 17.00 9.26
CA ALA A 313 -14.09 16.13 10.43
C ALA A 313 -12.91 16.25 11.39
N VAL A 314 -13.17 16.09 12.68
CA VAL A 314 -12.17 16.20 13.76
C VAL A 314 -12.19 14.93 14.59
N VAL A 315 -11.02 14.29 14.75
CA VAL A 315 -10.82 13.12 15.63
C VAL A 315 -9.71 13.46 16.61
N GLN A 316 -10.06 13.56 17.89
CA GLN A 316 -9.20 14.06 18.96
C GLN A 316 -8.27 12.98 19.55
N PRO A 317 -7.40 13.33 20.53
CA PRO A 317 -6.45 12.38 21.13
C PRO A 317 -7.11 11.15 21.74
N HIS A 318 -6.40 10.02 21.63
CA HIS A 318 -6.75 8.72 22.22
C HIS A 318 -8.10 8.14 21.79
N VAL A 319 -8.70 8.65 20.73
CA VAL A 319 -9.91 8.07 20.12
C VAL A 319 -9.55 6.75 19.45
N SER A 320 -10.37 5.72 19.70
CA SER A 320 -10.31 4.44 18.99
C SER A 320 -11.53 4.29 18.10
N VAL A 321 -11.31 4.20 16.79
CA VAL A 321 -12.36 4.03 15.77
C VAL A 321 -12.19 2.65 15.14
N GLY A 322 -13.27 1.88 15.12
CA GLY A 322 -13.33 0.55 14.53
C GLY A 322 -13.20 0.53 13.01
N CYS A 323 -13.46 -0.63 12.43
CA CYS A 323 -13.38 -0.86 11.00
C CYS A 323 -14.64 -0.34 10.27
N HIS A 324 -14.45 0.12 9.02
CA HIS A 324 -15.55 0.54 8.15
C HIS A 324 -16.47 1.61 8.74
N VAL A 325 -15.93 2.48 9.58
CA VAL A 325 -16.65 3.63 10.16
C VAL A 325 -16.66 4.79 9.16
N ILE A 326 -17.77 5.53 9.19
CA ILE A 326 -17.92 6.78 8.43
C ILE A 326 -17.90 7.94 9.43
N VAL A 327 -16.82 8.73 9.43
CA VAL A 327 -16.78 10.03 10.11
C VAL A 327 -17.08 11.10 9.07
N ASN A 328 -18.33 11.56 9.05
CA ASN A 328 -18.83 12.37 7.95
C ASN A 328 -18.38 13.85 8.04
N THR A 329 -18.71 14.62 7.01
CA THR A 329 -18.32 16.03 6.85
C THR A 329 -18.60 16.84 8.12
N SER A 330 -17.58 17.52 8.63
CA SER A 330 -17.63 18.38 9.82
C SER A 330 -18.12 17.70 11.11
N ALA A 331 -18.10 16.36 11.17
CA ALA A 331 -18.34 15.64 12.42
C ALA A 331 -17.14 15.76 13.38
N SER A 332 -17.40 15.72 14.69
CA SER A 332 -16.33 15.71 15.68
C SER A 332 -16.47 14.57 16.68
N ILE A 333 -15.34 13.95 16.99
CA ILE A 333 -15.20 12.91 18.00
C ILE A 333 -14.13 13.40 18.97
N ASP A 334 -14.55 13.74 20.20
CA ASP A 334 -13.66 14.28 21.20
C ASP A 334 -12.85 13.17 21.88
N HIS A 335 -11.94 13.55 22.79
CA HIS A 335 -10.91 12.70 23.39
C HIS A 335 -11.46 11.43 24.07
N ASP A 336 -10.68 10.35 24.07
CA ASP A 336 -10.94 9.08 24.76
C ASP A 336 -12.23 8.35 24.34
N CYS A 337 -12.84 8.72 23.21
CA CYS A 337 -14.01 8.04 22.66
C CYS A 337 -13.67 6.66 22.09
N GLN A 338 -14.63 5.73 22.19
CA GLN A 338 -14.56 4.40 21.60
C GLN A 338 -15.71 4.22 20.61
N ILE A 339 -15.38 4.03 19.35
CA ILE A 339 -16.32 3.89 18.24
C ILE A 339 -16.19 2.48 17.67
N GLY A 340 -17.26 1.71 17.72
CA GLY A 340 -17.31 0.34 17.19
C GLY A 340 -17.27 0.25 15.66
N ASP A 341 -17.37 -0.96 15.16
CA ASP A 341 -17.31 -1.25 13.73
C ASP A 341 -18.62 -0.81 13.01
N TYR A 342 -18.48 -0.37 11.77
CA TYR A 342 -19.58 0.03 10.90
C TYR A 342 -20.41 1.20 11.43
N VAL A 343 -19.98 1.93 12.45
CA VAL A 343 -20.68 3.11 12.94
C VAL A 343 -20.71 4.21 11.86
N GLY A 344 -21.83 4.92 11.80
CA GLY A 344 -22.00 6.12 10.99
C GLY A 344 -22.11 7.36 11.87
N VAL A 345 -21.09 8.23 11.86
CA VAL A 345 -21.15 9.55 12.49
C VAL A 345 -21.57 10.54 11.39
N GLY A 346 -22.81 10.98 11.43
CA GLY A 346 -23.45 11.80 10.40
C GLY A 346 -22.83 13.19 10.25
N PRO A 347 -23.13 13.91 9.17
CA PRO A 347 -22.62 15.27 8.95
C PRO A 347 -22.89 16.19 10.14
N GLY A 348 -21.86 16.85 10.65
CA GLY A 348 -21.98 17.77 11.78
C GLY A 348 -22.47 17.13 13.09
N ALA A 349 -22.37 15.82 13.23
CA ALA A 349 -22.62 15.16 14.51
C ALA A 349 -21.43 15.33 15.44
N HIS A 350 -21.69 15.58 16.73
CA HIS A 350 -20.67 15.89 17.72
C HIS A 350 -20.73 14.94 18.91
N LEU A 351 -19.63 14.26 19.19
CA LEU A 351 -19.44 13.42 20.37
C LEU A 351 -18.48 14.11 21.32
N SER A 352 -18.92 14.35 22.55
CA SER A 352 -18.06 14.86 23.62
C SER A 352 -17.13 13.77 24.15
N GLY A 353 -16.23 14.12 25.06
CA GLY A 353 -15.19 13.20 25.56
C GLY A 353 -15.75 11.93 26.23
N THR A 354 -15.00 10.83 26.10
CA THR A 354 -15.30 9.52 26.74
C THR A 354 -16.63 8.87 26.34
N VAL A 355 -17.19 9.21 25.18
CA VAL A 355 -18.39 8.56 24.62
C VAL A 355 -18.01 7.19 24.02
N CYS A 356 -18.85 6.18 24.32
CA CYS A 356 -18.74 4.85 23.74
C CYS A 356 -19.93 4.62 22.79
N VAL A 357 -19.64 4.34 21.51
CA VAL A 357 -20.65 3.98 20.49
C VAL A 357 -20.34 2.59 19.97
N GLU A 358 -21.26 1.65 20.18
CA GLU A 358 -21.10 0.28 19.72
C GLU A 358 -21.48 0.11 18.23
N ASP A 359 -21.20 -1.11 17.72
CA ASP A 359 -21.27 -1.44 16.30
C ASP A 359 -22.59 -1.05 15.60
N ARG A 360 -22.47 -0.67 14.32
CA ARG A 360 -23.59 -0.41 13.40
C ARG A 360 -24.54 0.71 13.82
N SER A 361 -24.21 1.45 14.86
CA SER A 361 -25.01 2.58 15.28
C SER A 361 -24.84 3.78 14.36
N LEU A 362 -25.92 4.54 14.17
CA LEU A 362 -25.97 5.72 13.33
C LEU A 362 -26.27 6.96 14.18
N LEU A 363 -25.37 7.92 14.15
CA LEU A 363 -25.55 9.25 14.72
C LEU A 363 -26.00 10.19 13.60
N GLY A 364 -27.26 10.63 13.64
CA GLY A 364 -27.86 11.44 12.58
C GLY A 364 -27.21 12.81 12.44
N THR A 365 -27.46 13.46 11.31
CA THR A 365 -26.94 14.79 11.00
C THR A 365 -27.17 15.79 12.12
N GLY A 366 -26.12 16.49 12.58
CA GLY A 366 -26.22 17.52 13.63
C GLY A 366 -26.62 17.00 15.01
N SER A 367 -26.60 15.69 15.26
CA SER A 367 -26.82 15.15 16.61
C SER A 367 -25.65 15.47 17.53
N SER A 368 -25.89 15.54 18.83
CA SER A 368 -24.87 15.81 19.84
C SER A 368 -24.98 14.82 21.00
N VAL A 369 -23.86 14.33 21.50
CA VAL A 369 -23.80 13.40 22.62
C VAL A 369 -22.96 14.03 23.73
N ILE A 370 -23.54 14.14 24.94
CA ILE A 370 -22.80 14.67 26.10
C ILE A 370 -21.73 13.70 26.60
N PRO A 371 -20.77 14.12 27.44
CA PRO A 371 -19.68 13.24 27.89
C PRO A 371 -20.17 12.01 28.65
N ASN A 372 -19.35 10.93 28.61
CA ASN A 372 -19.56 9.67 29.34
C ASN A 372 -20.82 8.88 29.01
N ILE A 373 -21.41 9.08 27.83
CA ILE A 373 -22.58 8.33 27.35
C ILE A 373 -22.16 7.06 26.62
N ARG A 374 -22.90 5.98 26.87
CA ARG A 374 -22.84 4.73 26.10
C ARG A 374 -24.03 4.61 25.16
N ILE A 375 -23.76 4.43 23.88
CA ILE A 375 -24.72 4.12 22.84
C ILE A 375 -24.44 2.68 22.40
N GLU A 376 -25.36 1.76 22.74
CA GLU A 376 -25.19 0.35 22.40
C GLU A 376 -25.35 0.09 20.89
N ALA A 377 -25.14 -1.17 20.49
CA ALA A 377 -25.15 -1.55 19.07
C ALA A 377 -26.51 -1.38 18.40
N ASP A 378 -26.49 -1.16 17.07
CA ASP A 378 -27.69 -1.06 16.23
C ASP A 378 -28.63 0.11 16.61
N VAL A 379 -28.15 1.14 17.28
CA VAL A 379 -28.91 2.34 17.66
C VAL A 379 -28.96 3.33 16.49
N THR A 380 -30.10 4.01 16.34
CA THR A 380 -30.25 5.15 15.45
C THR A 380 -30.58 6.41 16.26
N VAL A 381 -29.65 7.39 16.24
CA VAL A 381 -29.89 8.73 16.77
C VAL A 381 -30.36 9.61 15.63
N GLY A 382 -31.58 10.17 15.74
CA GLY A 382 -32.17 11.05 14.74
C GLY A 382 -31.41 12.36 14.57
N ALA A 383 -31.57 13.00 13.43
CA ALA A 383 -30.92 14.27 13.13
C ALA A 383 -31.29 15.35 14.19
N GLY A 384 -30.29 16.15 14.60
CA GLY A 384 -30.48 17.23 15.57
C GLY A 384 -30.79 16.78 17.01
N THR A 385 -30.71 15.48 17.29
CA THR A 385 -31.01 14.94 18.64
C THR A 385 -29.86 15.19 19.58
N VAL A 386 -30.14 15.63 20.79
CA VAL A 386 -29.17 15.69 21.90
C VAL A 386 -29.35 14.47 22.79
N VAL A 387 -28.35 13.61 22.86
CA VAL A 387 -28.34 12.40 23.70
C VAL A 387 -27.72 12.75 25.05
N ILE A 388 -28.52 12.57 26.11
CA ILE A 388 -28.11 12.94 27.49
C ILE A 388 -28.18 11.74 28.47
N HIS A 389 -28.51 10.56 27.97
CA HIS A 389 -28.54 9.30 28.72
C HIS A 389 -28.05 8.17 27.84
N ASP A 390 -27.60 7.08 28.44
CA ASP A 390 -27.25 5.86 27.73
C ASP A 390 -28.43 5.35 26.90
N VAL A 391 -28.12 4.83 25.72
CA VAL A 391 -29.13 4.35 24.76
C VAL A 391 -29.01 2.84 24.59
N PRO A 392 -30.02 2.05 24.97
CA PRO A 392 -29.99 0.61 24.81
C PRO A 392 -30.01 0.17 23.34
N ARG A 393 -29.51 -1.04 23.14
CA ARG A 393 -29.35 -1.67 21.82
C ARG A 393 -30.64 -1.65 20.98
N GLY A 394 -30.51 -1.36 19.70
CA GLY A 394 -31.56 -1.41 18.70
C GLY A 394 -32.61 -0.30 18.81
N CYS A 395 -32.43 0.67 19.72
CA CYS A 395 -33.33 1.79 19.90
C CYS A 395 -33.14 2.86 18.81
N THR A 396 -34.25 3.57 18.52
CA THR A 396 -34.23 4.83 17.78
C THR A 396 -34.55 5.96 18.74
N VAL A 397 -33.63 6.94 18.84
CA VAL A 397 -33.79 8.12 19.70
C VAL A 397 -34.00 9.33 18.81
N VAL A 398 -35.00 10.12 19.07
CA VAL A 398 -35.30 11.34 18.34
C VAL A 398 -35.55 12.51 19.31
N GLY A 399 -35.09 13.68 18.93
CA GLY A 399 -35.38 14.91 19.62
C GLY A 399 -36.82 15.38 19.39
N PRO A 400 -37.23 16.49 20.03
CA PRO A 400 -38.57 17.05 19.82
C PRO A 400 -38.75 17.45 18.35
N SER A 401 -39.90 17.07 17.78
CA SER A 401 -40.22 17.47 16.40
C SER A 401 -40.29 18.98 16.28
N PRO A 402 -39.77 19.57 15.20
CA PRO A 402 -39.91 20.98 14.96
C PRO A 402 -41.39 21.35 14.89
N ARG A 403 -41.82 22.42 15.55
CA ARG A 403 -43.14 22.98 15.44
C ARG A 403 -43.08 24.31 14.72
N ILE A 404 -44.03 24.52 13.82
CA ILE A 404 -44.19 25.80 13.14
C ILE A 404 -44.72 26.80 14.17
N VAL A 405 -43.92 27.80 14.51
CA VAL A 405 -44.30 28.82 15.50
C VAL A 405 -45.00 29.99 14.82
N ARG A 406 -44.75 30.21 13.52
CA ARG A 406 -45.32 31.31 12.74
C ARG A 406 -45.31 30.93 11.25
N HIS A 407 -46.46 31.19 10.58
CA HIS A 407 -46.47 31.28 9.12
C HIS A 407 -46.23 32.76 8.77
N ALA A 408 -45.32 33.07 7.88
CA ALA A 408 -45.32 34.36 7.22
C ALA A 408 -46.60 34.40 6.36
N GLU A 409 -47.63 35.09 6.85
CA GLU A 409 -48.72 35.48 5.97
C GLU A 409 -48.12 36.40 4.91
N SER A 410 -48.40 36.10 3.65
CA SER A 410 -48.06 36.97 2.56
C SER A 410 -48.76 38.35 2.75
N ASP A 411 -48.06 39.34 3.20
CA ASP A 411 -48.54 40.73 3.32
C ASP A 411 -48.90 41.36 1.96
N GLU A 412 -48.87 40.56 0.87
CA GLU A 412 -49.22 41.04 -0.47
C GLU A 412 -50.72 41.02 -0.80
N LEU A 413 -51.56 40.39 0.03
CA LEU A 413 -53.02 40.32 -0.22
C LEU A 413 -53.81 41.39 0.56
N LYS A 414 -53.21 42.20 1.38
CA LYS A 414 -53.90 43.29 2.12
C LYS A 414 -53.67 44.69 1.55
N LYS A 415 -53.08 44.84 0.38
CA LYS A 415 -52.92 46.13 -0.31
C LYS A 415 -53.81 46.30 -1.54
N SER A 416 -54.77 45.43 -1.74
CA SER A 416 -55.76 45.54 -2.85
C SER A 416 -57.19 45.27 -2.37
N ALA A 417 -57.61 45.99 -1.32
CA ALA A 417 -59.04 46.16 -0.98
C ALA A 417 -59.30 47.62 -0.59
#